data_4c23f6436605992d2a1ef7d849da4a04
#
_entry.id   4c23f6436605992d2a1ef7d849da4a04
#
_cell.length_a   1.000
_cell.length_b   1.000
_cell.length_c   1.000
_cell.angle_alpha   90.00
_cell.angle_beta   90.00
_cell.angle_gamma   90.00
#
_symmetry.space_group_name_H-M   'P 1'
#
loop_
_entity.id
_entity.type
_entity.pdbx_description
1 polymer ?
#
loop_
_entity_poly.entity_id
_entity_poly.type
_entity_poly.pdbx_seq_one_letter_code
_entity_poly.pdbx_strand_id
1 'polypeptide(L)'
;MKKYAIILLTTVITGSLMLSGCGKNAEQDNSSSDSHAASTGEMHHSDSGELPEGLQEKKNPTYPVSSHVVLSTDHMAGMKGAEATIVGAYETTAYTVSYTPTTGGDTVKNHKWVIQEEIQDHTDQPYAAGAEVVLNADHMPGMKGAKATIDSAEQTTVYMVDYTPTTGGDPVKNHKWVMEEELSAK
;
A
#
# COMPACT_ATOMS: atom_id res chain seq x y z
N MET A 1 50.52 28.88 5.05
CA MET A 1 51.46 28.51 6.12
C MET A 1 50.69 28.42 7.43
N LYS A 2 50.47 27.24 7.96
CA LYS A 2 50.50 26.82 9.36
C LYS A 2 50.03 25.36 9.45
N LYS A 3 50.99 24.52 9.72
CA LYS A 3 50.91 23.10 10.02
C LYS A 3 50.65 22.93 11.52
N TYR A 4 49.87 21.95 11.95
CA TYR A 4 49.99 21.25 13.24
C TYR A 4 49.11 20.00 13.11
N ALA A 5 49.61 18.83 13.12
CA ALA A 5 50.38 18.01 14.06
C ALA A 5 49.43 16.94 14.70
N ILE A 6 49.82 15.72 14.43
CA ILE A 6 49.32 14.42 14.86
C ILE A 6 49.50 14.25 16.38
N ILE A 7 48.51 13.62 17.04
CA ILE A 7 48.77 12.88 18.28
C ILE A 7 47.99 11.54 18.20
N LEU A 8 48.76 10.47 18.08
CA LEU A 8 48.41 9.10 18.39
C LEU A 8 48.34 8.91 19.90
N LEU A 9 47.33 8.23 20.39
CA LEU A 9 47.39 7.64 21.71
C LEU A 9 46.81 6.22 21.66
N THR A 10 47.72 5.26 21.72
CA THR A 10 47.50 3.83 21.90
C THR A 10 47.36 3.51 23.39
N THR A 11 46.32 2.82 23.79
CA THR A 11 46.29 2.09 25.06
C THR A 11 45.77 0.66 24.84
N VAL A 12 46.71 -0.25 25.01
CA VAL A 12 46.52 -1.69 25.17
C VAL A 12 46.20 -1.95 26.64
N ILE A 13 45.16 -2.70 26.95
CA ILE A 13 44.99 -3.38 28.24
C ILE A 13 44.54 -4.80 28.00
N THR A 14 45.38 -5.69 28.46
CA THR A 14 45.36 -7.14 28.49
C THR A 14 44.51 -7.68 29.62
N GLY A 15 43.80 -8.80 29.39
CA GLY A 15 43.78 -9.95 30.30
C GLY A 15 42.65 -10.06 31.32
N SER A 16 41.88 -11.11 31.21
CA SER A 16 41.82 -12.20 32.19
C SER A 16 40.74 -13.23 31.82
N LEU A 17 41.20 -14.46 31.62
CA LEU A 17 40.38 -15.69 31.68
C LEU A 17 40.00 -15.95 33.14
N MET A 18 38.76 -16.34 33.38
CA MET A 18 38.38 -17.24 34.50
C MET A 18 37.36 -18.28 34.00
N LEU A 19 37.81 -19.54 34.09
CA LEU A 19 36.97 -20.75 34.05
C LEU A 19 36.33 -20.96 35.42
N SER A 20 35.15 -21.54 35.46
CA SER A 20 34.64 -22.61 36.30
C SER A 20 33.23 -22.37 36.84
N GLY A 21 32.39 -23.40 36.69
CA GLY A 21 31.26 -23.61 37.55
C GLY A 21 30.09 -24.34 36.88
N CYS A 22 30.14 -25.68 36.83
CA CYS A 22 28.96 -26.55 36.66
C CYS A 22 27.94 -26.35 37.78
N GLY A 23 26.65 -26.27 37.42
CA GLY A 23 25.54 -26.39 38.33
C GLY A 23 24.23 -26.68 37.55
N LYS A 24 23.78 -27.94 37.64
CA LYS A 24 22.45 -28.38 37.14
C LYS A 24 21.36 -27.78 37.99
N ASN A 25 20.28 -27.27 37.44
CA ASN A 25 18.88 -27.73 37.55
C ASN A 25 17.94 -26.83 36.78
N ALA A 26 17.23 -27.46 35.89
CA ALA A 26 15.79 -27.52 35.59
C ALA A 26 14.97 -26.21 35.53
N GLU A 27 14.32 -26.11 34.34
CA GLU A 27 13.02 -25.53 34.04
C GLU A 27 12.86 -24.01 34.10
N GLN A 28 12.77 -23.36 32.95
CA GLN A 28 11.56 -22.92 32.29
C GLN A 28 11.89 -22.06 31.06
N ASP A 29 11.46 -22.60 29.95
CA ASP A 29 11.11 -22.06 28.69
C ASP A 29 10.90 -20.54 28.66
N ASN A 30 11.69 -19.83 27.87
CA ASN A 30 11.25 -18.75 27.01
C ASN A 30 12.28 -18.50 25.90
N SER A 31 12.12 -19.26 24.83
CA SER A 31 12.91 -19.15 23.61
C SER A 31 12.46 -17.90 22.85
N SER A 32 13.13 -16.79 23.05
CA SER A 32 13.10 -15.67 22.10
C SER A 32 14.10 -15.96 21.00
N SER A 33 13.63 -16.65 19.98
CA SER A 33 14.36 -16.77 18.70
C SER A 33 14.23 -15.44 17.96
N ASP A 34 15.26 -14.60 18.00
CA ASP A 34 15.46 -13.52 17.04
C ASP A 34 15.76 -14.16 15.68
N SER A 35 14.70 -14.53 14.98
CA SER A 35 14.76 -14.75 13.55
C SER A 35 14.58 -13.39 12.87
N HIS A 36 15.69 -12.80 12.41
CA HIS A 36 15.68 -11.77 11.38
C HIS A 36 15.05 -12.38 10.12
N ALA A 37 13.74 -12.39 10.06
CA ALA A 37 13.03 -12.55 8.82
C ALA A 37 13.26 -11.27 8.01
N ALA A 38 13.93 -11.42 6.87
CA ALA A 38 13.96 -10.39 5.84
C ALA A 38 12.49 -10.02 5.54
N SER A 39 12.10 -8.81 5.92
CA SER A 39 10.82 -8.22 5.55
C SER A 39 10.84 -8.02 4.04
N THR A 40 10.33 -8.99 3.30
CA THR A 40 9.74 -8.71 2.00
C THR A 40 8.54 -7.84 2.32
N GLY A 41 8.63 -6.55 1.96
CA GLY A 41 7.57 -5.59 2.23
C GLY A 41 6.30 -6.03 1.53
N GLU A 42 5.45 -6.76 2.24
CA GLU A 42 4.06 -6.93 1.86
C GLU A 42 3.42 -5.54 1.96
N MET A 43 3.02 -5.01 0.83
CA MET A 43 2.27 -3.78 0.78
C MET A 43 0.88 -4.08 1.34
N HIS A 44 0.67 -3.77 2.63
CA HIS A 44 -0.63 -3.86 3.25
C HIS A 44 -1.53 -2.77 2.67
N HIS A 45 -2.50 -3.17 1.87
CA HIS A 45 -3.62 -2.34 1.51
C HIS A 45 -4.59 -2.23 2.69
N SER A 46 -5.21 -1.06 2.84
CA SER A 46 -6.35 -0.91 3.74
C SER A 46 -7.50 -1.77 3.20
N ASP A 47 -7.96 -2.73 4.00
CA ASP A 47 -9.13 -3.58 3.74
C ASP A 47 -10.41 -3.01 4.36
N SER A 48 -10.35 -1.76 4.85
CA SER A 48 -11.52 -1.09 5.38
C SER A 48 -12.55 -0.88 4.26
N GLY A 49 -13.78 -1.34 4.49
CA GLY A 49 -14.89 -1.10 3.57
C GLY A 49 -15.44 0.33 3.62
N GLU A 50 -14.76 1.26 4.33
CA GLU A 50 -15.19 2.66 4.43
C GLU A 50 -15.09 3.35 3.08
N LEU A 51 -16.15 4.05 2.71
CA LEU A 51 -16.26 4.81 1.47
C LEU A 51 -16.01 6.30 1.74
N PRO A 52 -15.40 7.02 0.79
CA PRO A 52 -15.31 8.47 0.87
C PRO A 52 -16.71 9.11 0.90
N GLU A 53 -16.81 10.22 1.63
CA GLU A 53 -18.06 11.00 1.66
C GLU A 53 -18.37 11.56 0.28
N GLY A 54 -19.65 11.50 -0.12
CA GLY A 54 -20.12 12.03 -1.39
C GLY A 54 -20.07 11.05 -2.56
N LEU A 55 -19.36 9.92 -2.44
CA LEU A 55 -19.27 8.93 -3.51
C LEU A 55 -20.64 8.36 -3.88
N GLN A 56 -20.97 8.38 -5.18
CA GLN A 56 -22.26 7.97 -5.69
C GLN A 56 -22.26 6.52 -6.19
N GLU A 57 -23.20 5.72 -5.71
CA GLU A 57 -23.39 4.37 -6.26
C GLU A 57 -23.82 4.42 -7.73
N LYS A 58 -23.21 3.57 -8.55
CA LYS A 58 -23.58 3.41 -9.96
C LYS A 58 -24.91 2.69 -10.07
N LYS A 59 -25.90 3.35 -10.67
CA LYS A 59 -27.17 2.70 -11.04
C LYS A 59 -26.95 1.79 -12.26
N ASN A 60 -27.33 0.51 -12.13
CA ASN A 60 -27.20 -0.48 -13.21
C ASN A 60 -25.76 -0.62 -13.74
N PRO A 61 -24.77 -0.98 -12.88
CA PRO A 61 -23.41 -1.21 -13.35
C PRO A 61 -23.32 -2.43 -14.26
N THR A 62 -22.32 -2.50 -15.12
CA THR A 62 -22.05 -3.66 -15.98
C THR A 62 -21.84 -4.93 -15.15
N TYR A 63 -21.18 -4.81 -14.00
CA TYR A 63 -20.99 -5.88 -13.04
C TYR A 63 -21.74 -5.56 -11.73
N PRO A 64 -22.95 -6.11 -11.51
CA PRO A 64 -23.69 -5.88 -10.28
C PRO A 64 -22.98 -6.39 -9.02
N VAL A 65 -23.31 -5.83 -7.86
CA VAL A 65 -22.83 -6.33 -6.56
C VAL A 65 -23.11 -7.83 -6.43
N SER A 66 -22.18 -8.57 -5.88
CA SER A 66 -22.16 -10.04 -5.74
C SER A 66 -21.91 -10.81 -7.04
N SER A 67 -21.72 -10.16 -8.18
CA SER A 67 -21.29 -10.89 -9.40
C SER A 67 -19.82 -11.29 -9.30
N HIS A 68 -19.48 -12.36 -10.03
CA HIS A 68 -18.12 -12.88 -10.12
C HIS A 68 -17.47 -12.42 -11.42
N VAL A 69 -16.25 -11.94 -11.32
CA VAL A 69 -15.46 -11.40 -12.43
C VAL A 69 -14.03 -11.95 -12.37
N VAL A 70 -13.28 -11.73 -13.44
CA VAL A 70 -11.83 -11.98 -13.49
C VAL A 70 -11.12 -10.65 -13.65
N LEU A 71 -10.09 -10.41 -12.83
CA LEU A 71 -9.26 -9.21 -12.88
C LEU A 71 -8.25 -9.32 -14.01
N SER A 72 -8.18 -8.30 -14.88
CA SER A 72 -7.17 -8.21 -15.95
C SER A 72 -5.98 -7.30 -15.58
N THR A 73 -6.10 -6.59 -14.47
CA THR A 73 -5.11 -5.65 -13.95
C THR A 73 -4.07 -6.30 -13.04
N ASP A 74 -2.94 -5.62 -12.84
CA ASP A 74 -1.80 -6.06 -12.02
C ASP A 74 -1.32 -4.98 -11.04
N HIS A 75 -2.23 -4.15 -10.51
CA HIS A 75 -1.91 -3.11 -9.52
C HIS A 75 -1.16 -3.69 -8.32
N MET A 76 -1.49 -4.91 -7.96
CA MET A 76 -0.82 -5.68 -6.91
C MET A 76 -0.43 -7.08 -7.40
N ALA A 77 0.59 -7.63 -6.74
CA ALA A 77 1.00 -9.02 -7.00
C ALA A 77 -0.19 -9.98 -6.82
N GLY A 78 -0.40 -10.84 -7.81
CA GLY A 78 -1.46 -11.85 -7.79
C GLY A 78 -2.86 -11.36 -8.17
N MET A 79 -3.05 -10.11 -8.55
CA MET A 79 -4.35 -9.63 -9.06
C MET A 79 -4.67 -10.20 -10.44
N LYS A 80 -3.70 -10.17 -11.36
CA LYS A 80 -3.95 -10.57 -12.74
C LYS A 80 -4.40 -12.02 -12.85
N GLY A 81 -5.59 -12.21 -13.43
CA GLY A 81 -6.23 -13.52 -13.55
C GLY A 81 -6.93 -14.01 -12.29
N ALA A 82 -6.92 -13.22 -11.20
CA ALA A 82 -7.64 -13.57 -9.99
C ALA A 82 -9.16 -13.50 -10.20
N GLU A 83 -9.87 -14.46 -9.62
CA GLU A 83 -11.33 -14.40 -9.50
C GLU A 83 -11.68 -13.42 -8.36
N ALA A 84 -12.62 -12.54 -8.65
CA ALA A 84 -13.08 -11.53 -7.71
C ALA A 84 -14.60 -11.51 -7.61
N THR A 85 -15.09 -11.00 -6.48
CA THR A 85 -16.49 -10.71 -6.24
C THR A 85 -16.68 -9.21 -6.13
N ILE A 86 -17.64 -8.65 -6.83
CA ILE A 86 -17.98 -7.22 -6.75
C ILE A 86 -18.63 -6.93 -5.39
N VAL A 87 -18.04 -6.00 -4.65
CA VAL A 87 -18.54 -5.51 -3.35
C VAL A 87 -19.32 -4.21 -3.52
N GLY A 88 -18.90 -3.34 -4.45
CA GLY A 88 -19.56 -2.09 -4.76
C GLY A 88 -19.17 -1.58 -6.14
N ALA A 89 -20.01 -0.72 -6.72
CA ALA A 89 -19.81 -0.07 -8.01
C ALA A 89 -20.19 1.41 -7.91
N TYR A 90 -19.33 2.32 -8.35
CA TYR A 90 -19.48 3.75 -8.12
C TYR A 90 -19.15 4.54 -9.38
N GLU A 91 -19.84 5.65 -9.57
CA GLU A 91 -19.63 6.58 -10.69
C GLU A 91 -18.80 7.77 -10.21
N THR A 92 -17.60 7.93 -10.75
CA THR A 92 -16.66 8.97 -10.34
C THR A 92 -15.63 9.26 -11.42
N THR A 93 -14.69 10.16 -11.13
CA THR A 93 -13.46 10.31 -11.91
C THR A 93 -12.32 9.56 -11.20
N ALA A 94 -11.70 8.62 -11.90
CA ALA A 94 -10.52 7.90 -11.45
C ALA A 94 -9.24 8.59 -11.96
N TYR A 95 -8.21 8.63 -11.10
CA TYR A 95 -6.92 9.25 -11.38
C TYR A 95 -5.79 8.27 -11.21
N THR A 96 -4.80 8.34 -12.12
CA THR A 96 -3.46 7.91 -11.76
C THR A 96 -2.73 9.08 -11.12
N VAL A 97 -1.95 8.82 -10.09
CA VAL A 97 -1.25 9.86 -9.34
C VAL A 97 0.20 9.48 -9.05
N SER A 98 1.08 10.50 -9.04
CA SER A 98 2.43 10.36 -8.53
C SER A 98 2.57 11.15 -7.24
N TYR A 99 3.03 10.52 -6.16
CA TYR A 99 3.13 11.15 -4.84
C TYR A 99 4.36 10.70 -4.07
N THR A 100 4.78 11.51 -3.09
CA THR A 100 5.81 11.12 -2.11
C THR A 100 5.13 10.80 -0.78
N PRO A 101 5.31 9.58 -0.23
CA PRO A 101 4.67 9.19 1.02
C PRO A 101 5.02 10.11 2.17
N THR A 102 4.03 10.44 3.03
CA THR A 102 4.23 11.26 4.23
C THR A 102 5.13 10.58 5.26
N THR A 103 5.26 9.26 5.18
CA THR A 103 6.17 8.44 6.00
C THR A 103 7.63 8.47 5.51
N GLY A 104 7.88 9.17 4.40
CA GLY A 104 9.19 9.17 3.72
C GLY A 104 9.36 8.00 2.76
N GLY A 105 10.48 7.97 2.06
CA GLY A 105 10.80 6.98 1.03
C GLY A 105 10.77 7.55 -0.38
N ASP A 106 10.86 6.68 -1.36
CA ASP A 106 10.86 7.05 -2.77
C ASP A 106 9.48 7.51 -3.25
N THR A 107 9.46 8.37 -4.26
CA THR A 107 8.23 8.79 -4.92
C THR A 107 7.56 7.60 -5.60
N VAL A 108 6.31 7.35 -5.25
CA VAL A 108 5.43 6.40 -5.95
C VAL A 108 4.94 7.08 -7.23
N LYS A 109 5.13 6.42 -8.37
CA LYS A 109 4.73 6.96 -9.67
C LYS A 109 3.58 6.15 -10.26
N ASN A 110 2.67 6.84 -10.95
CA ASN A 110 1.53 6.23 -11.66
C ASN A 110 0.72 5.27 -10.78
N HIS A 111 0.51 5.62 -9.51
CA HIS A 111 -0.33 4.82 -8.62
C HIS A 111 -1.77 4.78 -9.15
N LYS A 112 -2.34 3.60 -9.22
CA LYS A 112 -3.72 3.31 -9.65
C LYS A 112 -4.50 2.73 -8.47
N TRP A 113 -5.67 3.19 -8.20
CA TRP A 113 -6.39 4.37 -8.62
C TRP A 113 -6.72 5.21 -7.40
N VAL A 114 -6.82 6.50 -7.56
CA VAL A 114 -7.41 7.43 -6.59
C VAL A 114 -8.64 8.02 -7.24
N ILE A 115 -9.72 8.20 -6.51
CA ILE A 115 -10.95 8.78 -7.05
C ILE A 115 -11.13 10.24 -6.60
N GLN A 116 -12.03 10.96 -7.29
CA GLN A 116 -12.32 12.38 -7.03
C GLN A 116 -12.58 12.65 -5.55
N GLU A 117 -13.37 11.81 -4.89
CA GLU A 117 -13.80 11.94 -3.49
C GLU A 117 -12.67 11.61 -2.49
N GLU A 118 -11.55 11.08 -2.96
CA GLU A 118 -10.34 10.81 -2.16
C GLU A 118 -9.29 11.92 -2.29
N ILE A 119 -9.63 13.03 -2.93
CA ILE A 119 -8.81 14.24 -2.96
C ILE A 119 -9.31 15.21 -1.91
N GLN A 120 -8.41 15.74 -1.09
CA GLN A 120 -8.77 16.71 -0.06
C GLN A 120 -9.35 17.98 -0.70
N ASP A 121 -10.45 18.49 -0.13
CA ASP A 121 -11.14 19.70 -0.61
C ASP A 121 -11.51 19.64 -2.11
N HIS A 122 -11.83 18.41 -2.60
CA HIS A 122 -12.23 18.20 -3.99
C HIS A 122 -13.47 19.03 -4.36
N THR A 123 -13.59 19.30 -5.64
CA THR A 123 -14.76 19.98 -6.23
C THR A 123 -15.52 19.01 -7.14
N ASP A 124 -16.66 19.45 -7.69
CA ASP A 124 -17.40 18.66 -8.70
C ASP A 124 -16.70 18.63 -10.07
N GLN A 125 -15.65 19.43 -10.25
CA GLN A 125 -14.92 19.48 -11.51
C GLN A 125 -13.68 18.59 -11.46
N PRO A 126 -13.47 17.70 -12.45
CA PRO A 126 -12.28 16.87 -12.53
C PRO A 126 -10.98 17.68 -12.61
N TYR A 127 -9.93 17.17 -11.99
CA TYR A 127 -8.59 17.74 -12.08
C TYR A 127 -7.93 17.34 -13.41
N ALA A 128 -7.24 18.28 -14.04
CA ALA A 128 -6.46 18.00 -15.23
C ALA A 128 -5.10 17.35 -14.90
N ALA A 129 -4.53 16.62 -15.84
CA ALA A 129 -3.17 16.13 -15.74
C ALA A 129 -2.18 17.28 -15.45
N GLY A 130 -1.26 17.07 -14.52
CA GLY A 130 -0.31 18.05 -14.00
C GLY A 130 -0.84 18.88 -12.81
N ALA A 131 -2.10 18.75 -12.43
CA ALA A 131 -2.62 19.42 -11.23
C ALA A 131 -1.97 18.86 -9.96
N GLU A 132 -1.65 19.75 -9.03
CA GLU A 132 -1.17 19.37 -7.69
C GLU A 132 -2.37 19.29 -6.73
N VAL A 133 -2.44 18.20 -5.99
CA VAL A 133 -3.52 17.89 -5.04
C VAL A 133 -2.96 17.33 -3.73
N VAL A 134 -3.79 17.26 -2.71
CA VAL A 134 -3.48 16.53 -1.47
C VAL A 134 -4.42 15.33 -1.38
N LEU A 135 -3.85 14.15 -1.13
CA LEU A 135 -4.61 12.91 -1.05
C LEU A 135 -5.27 12.77 0.31
N ASN A 136 -6.53 12.34 0.31
CA ASN A 136 -7.25 11.84 1.48
C ASN A 136 -7.42 10.30 1.42
N ALA A 137 -7.01 9.69 0.31
CA ALA A 137 -6.94 8.25 0.14
C ALA A 137 -6.01 7.61 1.17
N ASP A 138 -6.37 6.44 1.66
CA ASP A 138 -5.61 5.67 2.65
C ASP A 138 -5.44 4.20 2.19
N HIS A 139 -5.12 4.01 0.89
CA HIS A 139 -4.92 2.68 0.30
C HIS A 139 -3.57 2.09 0.69
N MET A 140 -2.59 2.96 0.89
CA MET A 140 -1.20 2.61 1.15
C MET A 140 -0.65 3.42 2.32
N PRO A 141 0.31 2.87 3.10
CA PRO A 141 1.00 3.61 4.15
C PRO A 141 1.61 4.92 3.63
N GLY A 142 1.30 6.02 4.30
CA GLY A 142 1.83 7.36 3.95
C GLY A 142 1.13 8.04 2.76
N MET A 143 0.04 7.50 2.25
CA MET A 143 -0.72 8.12 1.17
C MET A 143 -1.57 9.28 1.68
N LYS A 144 -2.26 9.10 2.80
CA LYS A 144 -3.10 10.15 3.38
C LYS A 144 -2.29 11.38 3.77
N GLY A 145 -2.72 12.54 3.27
CA GLY A 145 -2.04 13.82 3.45
C GLY A 145 -0.85 14.04 2.52
N ALA A 146 -0.51 13.08 1.66
CA ALA A 146 0.57 13.24 0.70
C ALA A 146 0.21 14.26 -0.39
N LYS A 147 1.18 15.07 -0.79
CA LYS A 147 1.08 15.89 -2.00
C LYS A 147 1.28 15.00 -3.20
N ALA A 148 0.40 15.11 -4.17
CA ALA A 148 0.40 14.32 -5.39
C ALA A 148 0.25 15.20 -6.62
N THR A 149 0.73 14.68 -7.75
CA THR A 149 0.45 15.22 -9.08
C THR A 149 -0.51 14.27 -9.79
N ILE A 150 -1.54 14.78 -10.42
CA ILE A 150 -2.42 14.02 -11.29
C ILE A 150 -1.66 13.67 -12.57
N ASP A 151 -1.51 12.37 -12.84
CA ASP A 151 -0.87 11.89 -14.08
C ASP A 151 -1.91 11.72 -15.20
N SER A 152 -3.09 11.17 -14.88
CA SER A 152 -4.23 11.04 -15.79
C SER A 152 -5.56 11.10 -15.06
N ALA A 153 -6.64 11.36 -15.79
CA ALA A 153 -8.00 11.42 -15.29
C ALA A 153 -8.95 10.72 -16.26
N GLU A 154 -9.88 9.92 -15.75
CA GLU A 154 -10.89 9.24 -16.53
C GLU A 154 -12.22 9.19 -15.76
N GLN A 155 -13.31 9.66 -16.39
CA GLN A 155 -14.65 9.51 -15.85
C GLN A 155 -15.15 8.11 -16.17
N THR A 156 -15.40 7.31 -15.14
CA THR A 156 -15.66 5.89 -15.30
C THR A 156 -16.52 5.32 -14.16
N THR A 157 -16.80 4.03 -14.24
CA THR A 157 -17.28 3.25 -13.11
C THR A 157 -16.09 2.56 -12.45
N VAL A 158 -15.91 2.79 -11.15
CA VAL A 158 -14.94 2.07 -10.32
C VAL A 158 -15.64 1.04 -9.46
N TYR A 159 -14.93 -0.03 -9.17
CA TYR A 159 -15.44 -1.16 -8.39
C TYR A 159 -14.59 -1.39 -7.15
N MET A 160 -15.25 -1.70 -6.05
CA MET A 160 -14.63 -2.33 -4.88
C MET A 160 -14.81 -3.83 -5.00
N VAL A 161 -13.75 -4.60 -4.78
CA VAL A 161 -13.74 -6.05 -5.00
C VAL A 161 -13.10 -6.82 -3.87
N ASP A 162 -13.62 -8.03 -3.64
CA ASP A 162 -12.96 -9.07 -2.86
C ASP A 162 -12.31 -10.06 -3.83
N TYR A 163 -11.05 -10.44 -3.62
CA TYR A 163 -10.38 -11.42 -4.46
C TYR A 163 -9.39 -12.29 -3.68
N THR A 164 -9.02 -13.44 -4.25
CA THR A 164 -7.93 -14.28 -3.74
C THR A 164 -6.76 -14.20 -4.71
N PRO A 165 -5.56 -13.78 -4.25
CA PRO A 165 -4.40 -13.65 -5.13
C PRO A 165 -4.03 -14.96 -5.82
N THR A 166 -3.72 -14.91 -7.12
CA THR A 166 -3.25 -16.08 -7.90
C THR A 166 -1.90 -16.60 -7.43
N THR A 167 -1.14 -15.78 -6.71
CA THR A 167 0.16 -16.14 -6.11
C THR A 167 0.01 -16.87 -4.77
N GLY A 168 -1.23 -17.04 -4.28
CA GLY A 168 -1.52 -17.57 -2.95
C GLY A 168 -1.50 -16.47 -1.88
N GLY A 169 -1.81 -16.84 -0.66
CA GLY A 169 -1.95 -15.94 0.48
C GLY A 169 -3.41 -15.78 0.90
N ASP A 170 -3.63 -14.86 1.86
CA ASP A 170 -4.97 -14.58 2.37
C ASP A 170 -5.82 -13.81 1.35
N PRO A 171 -7.16 -14.01 1.36
CA PRO A 171 -8.06 -13.22 0.54
C PRO A 171 -7.96 -11.74 0.87
N VAL A 172 -7.87 -10.91 -0.16
CA VAL A 172 -7.93 -9.45 -0.05
C VAL A 172 -9.39 -9.03 -0.04
N LYS A 173 -9.75 -8.20 0.93
CA LYS A 173 -11.10 -7.69 1.12
C LYS A 173 -11.19 -6.21 0.79
N ASN A 174 -12.36 -5.80 0.25
CA ASN A 174 -12.69 -4.41 -0.02
C ASN A 174 -11.58 -3.64 -0.78
N HIS A 175 -10.89 -4.32 -1.71
CA HIS A 175 -9.85 -3.67 -2.50
C HIS A 175 -10.44 -2.51 -3.31
N LYS A 176 -9.87 -1.34 -3.16
CA LYS A 176 -10.18 -0.08 -3.85
C LYS A 176 -8.98 0.33 -4.69
N TRP A 177 -9.11 0.65 -5.93
CA TRP A 177 -10.23 0.56 -6.85
C TRP A 177 -9.81 -0.23 -8.09
N VAL A 178 -10.80 -0.77 -8.78
CA VAL A 178 -10.60 -1.40 -10.09
C VAL A 178 -11.55 -0.72 -11.07
N MET A 179 -11.07 -0.37 -12.27
CA MET A 179 -11.92 0.22 -13.30
C MET A 179 -12.71 -0.84 -14.07
N GLU A 180 -13.81 -0.44 -14.71
CA GLU A 180 -14.66 -1.35 -15.47
C GLU A 180 -13.89 -2.10 -16.56
N GLU A 181 -12.97 -1.43 -17.26
CA GLU A 181 -12.13 -2.03 -18.31
C GLU A 181 -11.11 -3.06 -17.79
N GLU A 182 -10.83 -3.06 -16.50
CA GLU A 182 -9.92 -4.00 -15.83
C GLU A 182 -10.64 -5.28 -15.36
N LEU A 183 -11.92 -5.41 -15.69
CA LEU A 183 -12.78 -6.54 -15.34
C LEU A 183 -13.23 -7.29 -16.59
N SER A 184 -13.45 -8.59 -16.44
CA SER A 184 -14.14 -9.41 -17.43
C SER A 184 -15.13 -10.34 -16.75
N ALA A 185 -16.25 -10.65 -17.42
CA ALA A 185 -17.20 -11.61 -16.92
C ALA A 185 -16.54 -12.99 -16.79
N LYS A 186 -16.90 -13.71 -15.73
CA LYS A 186 -16.49 -15.10 -15.52
C LYS A 186 -17.37 -16.07 -16.29
#